data_c749ca5a93b60100055e41ca56828265
#
_entry.id   c749ca5a93b60100055e41ca56828265
#
_cell.length_a   1.000
_cell.length_b   1.000
_cell.length_c   1.000
_cell.angle_alpha   90.00
_cell.angle_beta   90.00
_cell.angle_gamma   90.00
#
_symmetry.space_group_name_H-M   'P 1'
#
loop_
_entity.id
_entity.type
_entity.pdbx_description
1 polymer ?
#
loop_
_entity_poly.entity_id
_entity_poly.type
_entity_poly.pdbx_seq_one_letter_code
_entity_poly.pdbx_strand_id
1 'polypeptide(L)'
;MSESMRRIYVEKKKEYAVEAAGLLADLVGTLGMTQLTGLRIVNRYDIAGLSDEDYEAAKRVVLSEPPVDTVHDETLEIPEGVKSFAIELLPGQYDQREDFAAQCVQLISQGKRPAVAAAKVILLEGNLTDADVEKIKKYTINPVEAQEASTQKPDSLEMSWEAPKPVAIIKGFTQFSKEELHQFLTEQELAMSEADLAFIQEYFQKEGRNPSITEIKVLDTYWSDHCRHTTFETNLEKINIEESVYTEPIQQALERYLKDREFVYGKDTERPVTLMDMACLATKKMKKEGHLPDLDASEEINACSIVVPITVDGNEEEWLVMFKNETHNHPTEIEPFGGAATCLGGAIRDPLSGRSYVYQAMRVTGSGDPRTPYDKTLVGKLPQRKITQGAAAGYSSYGNQIGLATGLVEEYYHNRFVAKRMEVGAVIGAAPRDAVVRERPSDGDLVVLLGGRTGRDGMGGATGASKEHTTKSLSECGAEVQKGNPPNERKIQRLFRNPEVTCLIKRCNDFGAGGVLSLIHISEPTRRS
;
A
#
# COMPACT_ATOMS: atom_id res chain seq x y z
N MET A 1 23.63 26.32 -20.14
CA MET A 1 24.44 26.40 -18.90
C MET A 1 24.09 25.16 -18.12
N SER A 2 25.08 24.31 -17.77
CA SER A 2 24.83 23.15 -16.90
C SER A 2 24.31 23.69 -15.57
N GLU A 3 23.10 23.37 -15.23
CA GLU A 3 22.54 23.70 -13.92
C GLU A 3 23.44 23.06 -12.86
N SER A 4 24.01 23.90 -11.97
CA SER A 4 24.99 23.41 -10.99
C SER A 4 24.29 22.47 -9.99
N MET A 5 24.79 21.26 -9.89
CA MET A 5 24.39 20.31 -8.85
C MET A 5 24.84 20.83 -7.49
N ARG A 6 23.92 20.91 -6.54
CA ARG A 6 24.15 21.28 -5.14
C ARG A 6 23.90 20.09 -4.24
N ARG A 7 24.75 19.91 -3.22
CA ARG A 7 24.55 18.93 -2.16
C ARG A 7 24.42 19.63 -0.82
N ILE A 8 23.45 19.22 -0.03
CA ILE A 8 23.21 19.73 1.30
C ILE A 8 22.99 18.59 2.28
N TYR A 9 23.53 18.72 3.48
CA TYR A 9 23.34 17.80 4.60
C TYR A 9 22.62 18.54 5.73
N VAL A 10 21.56 17.95 6.24
CA VAL A 10 20.71 18.52 7.30
C VAL A 10 20.60 17.55 8.45
N GLU A 11 21.02 17.96 9.61
CA GLU A 11 21.05 17.16 10.81
C GLU A 11 20.27 17.84 11.95
N LYS A 12 19.46 17.08 12.67
CA LYS A 12 18.81 17.57 13.88
C LYS A 12 19.86 17.83 14.97
N LYS A 13 19.80 19.00 15.63
CA LYS A 13 20.60 19.28 16.81
C LYS A 13 20.37 18.21 17.87
N LYS A 14 21.36 17.91 18.70
CA LYS A 14 21.38 16.77 19.61
C LYS A 14 20.10 16.62 20.46
N GLU A 15 19.56 17.72 20.96
CA GLU A 15 18.34 17.75 21.78
C GLU A 15 17.07 17.40 21.02
N TYR A 16 17.10 17.44 19.69
CA TYR A 16 15.97 17.11 18.80
C TYR A 16 16.19 15.84 17.97
N ALA A 17 17.34 15.18 18.13
CA ALA A 17 17.76 14.00 17.36
C ALA A 17 17.08 12.70 17.83
N VAL A 18 15.75 12.69 17.96
CA VAL A 18 14.97 11.59 18.52
C VAL A 18 15.12 10.31 17.67
N GLU A 19 15.15 10.43 16.34
CA GLU A 19 15.34 9.29 15.42
C GLU A 19 16.70 8.63 15.65
N ALA A 20 17.77 9.42 15.77
CA ALA A 20 19.12 8.92 16.03
C ALA A 20 19.21 8.23 17.40
N ALA A 21 18.63 8.84 18.43
CA ALA A 21 18.60 8.25 19.78
C ALA A 21 17.80 6.94 19.81
N GLY A 22 16.69 6.87 19.11
CA GLY A 22 15.88 5.66 18.97
C GLY A 22 16.61 4.53 18.26
N LEU A 23 17.28 4.82 17.14
CA LEU A 23 18.08 3.84 16.41
C LEU A 23 19.27 3.35 17.24
N LEU A 24 19.98 4.26 17.94
CA LEU A 24 21.06 3.88 18.85
C LEU A 24 20.57 2.91 19.93
N ALA A 25 19.47 3.24 20.60
CA ALA A 25 18.89 2.37 21.62
C ALA A 25 18.47 1.00 21.07
N ASP A 26 17.94 0.97 19.84
CA ASP A 26 17.55 -0.28 19.19
C ASP A 26 18.77 -1.14 18.80
N LEU A 27 19.82 -0.56 18.23
CA LEU A 27 21.04 -1.27 17.88
C LEU A 27 21.78 -1.82 19.13
N VAL A 28 21.84 -1.05 20.20
CA VAL A 28 22.45 -1.52 21.46
C VAL A 28 21.58 -2.59 22.11
N GLY A 29 20.28 -2.38 22.21
CA GLY A 29 19.36 -3.28 22.92
C GLY A 29 19.01 -4.55 22.14
N THR A 30 18.85 -4.46 20.81
CA THR A 30 18.39 -5.57 19.98
C THR A 30 19.55 -6.35 19.35
N LEU A 31 20.56 -5.67 18.82
CA LEU A 31 21.74 -6.33 18.23
C LEU A 31 22.88 -6.56 19.23
N GLY A 32 22.79 -6.02 20.44
CA GLY A 32 23.84 -6.13 21.43
C GLY A 32 25.12 -5.34 21.09
N MET A 33 25.00 -4.26 20.31
CA MET A 33 26.13 -3.40 19.90
C MET A 33 26.62 -2.50 21.04
N THR A 34 27.08 -3.06 22.14
CA THR A 34 27.50 -2.33 23.36
C THR A 34 28.69 -1.41 23.13
N GLN A 35 29.52 -1.66 22.10
CA GLN A 35 30.65 -0.82 21.69
C GLN A 35 30.23 0.43 20.89
N LEU A 36 28.96 0.52 20.44
CA LEU A 36 28.38 1.69 19.81
C LEU A 36 27.98 2.71 20.89
N THR A 37 28.68 3.84 20.96
CA THR A 37 28.51 4.87 22.02
C THR A 37 27.72 6.09 21.56
N GLY A 38 27.63 6.31 20.22
CA GLY A 38 26.89 7.41 19.63
C GLY A 38 26.44 7.10 18.23
N LEU A 39 25.36 7.76 17.81
CA LEU A 39 24.81 7.64 16.46
C LEU A 39 24.22 8.99 16.04
N ARG A 40 24.53 9.38 14.79
CA ARG A 40 23.96 10.57 14.17
C ARG A 40 23.27 10.17 12.86
N ILE A 41 22.15 10.82 12.56
CA ILE A 41 21.44 10.67 11.30
C ILE A 41 21.41 12.02 10.61
N VAL A 42 21.93 12.06 9.39
CA VAL A 42 22.02 13.29 8.58
C VAL A 42 21.26 13.05 7.27
N ASN A 43 20.24 13.87 7.01
CA ASN A 43 19.54 13.84 5.74
C ASN A 43 20.39 14.53 4.67
N ARG A 44 20.66 13.84 3.58
CA ARG A 44 21.38 14.36 2.40
C ARG A 44 20.39 14.65 1.30
N TYR A 45 20.52 15.80 0.67
CA TYR A 45 19.80 16.12 -0.57
C TYR A 45 20.81 16.51 -1.64
N ASP A 46 20.65 15.93 -2.83
CA ASP A 46 21.29 16.36 -4.06
C ASP A 46 20.24 17.07 -4.90
N ILE A 47 20.51 18.29 -5.34
CA ILE A 47 19.52 19.14 -5.99
C ILE A 47 20.12 19.75 -7.25
N ALA A 48 19.36 19.68 -8.36
CA ALA A 48 19.70 20.31 -9.63
C ALA A 48 18.55 21.20 -10.13
N GLY A 49 18.88 22.21 -10.91
CA GLY A 49 17.88 23.08 -11.53
C GLY A 49 17.48 24.29 -10.72
N LEU A 50 18.35 24.79 -9.82
CA LEU A 50 18.09 25.97 -9.01
C LEU A 50 19.12 27.08 -9.27
N SER A 51 18.65 28.32 -9.20
CA SER A 51 19.52 29.49 -9.04
C SER A 51 20.15 29.51 -7.65
N ASP A 52 21.22 30.27 -7.46
CA ASP A 52 21.84 30.44 -6.14
C ASP A 52 20.88 31.09 -5.13
N GLU A 53 20.04 32.03 -5.59
CA GLU A 53 19.02 32.68 -4.75
C GLU A 53 17.93 31.71 -4.33
N ASP A 54 17.39 30.90 -5.25
CA ASP A 54 16.38 29.90 -4.97
C ASP A 54 16.93 28.80 -4.04
N TYR A 55 18.21 28.41 -4.24
CA TYR A 55 18.86 27.43 -3.37
C TYR A 55 18.99 27.94 -1.94
N GLU A 56 19.43 29.18 -1.73
CA GLU A 56 19.53 29.77 -0.39
C GLU A 56 18.16 29.93 0.29
N ALA A 57 17.12 30.26 -0.47
CA ALA A 57 15.75 30.28 0.03
C ALA A 57 15.27 28.88 0.40
N ALA A 58 15.47 27.89 -0.48
CA ALA A 58 15.09 26.50 -0.25
C ALA A 58 15.79 25.90 0.99
N LYS A 59 17.07 26.17 1.17
CA LYS A 59 17.85 25.73 2.31
C LYS A 59 17.22 26.13 3.65
N ARG A 60 16.71 27.35 3.77
CA ARG A 60 16.14 27.91 4.99
C ARG A 60 14.68 27.54 5.24
N VAL A 61 13.91 27.37 4.18
CA VAL A 61 12.43 27.30 4.28
C VAL A 61 11.90 25.89 4.03
N VAL A 62 12.60 25.09 3.19
CA VAL A 62 12.15 23.75 2.79
C VAL A 62 13.00 22.65 3.38
N LEU A 63 14.33 22.77 3.22
CA LEU A 63 15.24 21.66 3.50
C LEU A 63 15.66 21.61 4.95
N SER A 64 15.55 22.70 5.69
CA SER A 64 15.89 22.77 7.11
C SER A 64 14.94 23.63 7.92
N GLU A 65 14.95 23.41 9.22
CA GLU A 65 14.32 24.23 10.25
C GLU A 65 15.41 24.84 11.12
N PRO A 66 15.89 26.07 10.86
CA PRO A 66 17.07 26.64 11.50
C PRO A 66 17.11 26.57 13.05
N PRO A 67 15.97 26.67 13.78
CA PRO A 67 15.99 26.53 15.24
C PRO A 67 16.44 25.14 15.73
N VAL A 68 16.12 24.08 14.97
CA VAL A 68 16.31 22.67 15.38
C VAL A 68 17.30 21.89 14.53
N ASP A 69 17.72 22.46 13.39
CA ASP A 69 18.62 21.83 12.43
C ASP A 69 20.00 22.51 12.39
N THR A 70 21.01 21.72 12.06
CA THR A 70 22.32 22.14 11.59
C THR A 70 22.46 21.78 10.13
N VAL A 71 22.99 22.70 9.32
CA VAL A 71 23.13 22.53 7.86
C VAL A 71 24.59 22.56 7.49
N HIS A 72 24.99 21.65 6.58
CA HIS A 72 26.34 21.62 5.99
C HIS A 72 26.20 21.63 4.47
N ASP A 73 26.83 22.60 3.83
CA ASP A 73 26.82 22.73 2.37
C ASP A 73 27.98 21.93 1.76
N GLU A 74 27.70 21.18 0.72
CA GLU A 74 28.61 20.41 -0.14
C GLU A 74 29.36 19.27 0.60
N THR A 75 29.82 19.49 1.82
CA THR A 75 30.65 18.53 2.57
C THR A 75 30.11 18.31 3.97
N LEU A 76 30.18 17.06 4.42
CA LEU A 76 29.92 16.68 5.81
C LEU A 76 31.23 16.25 6.46
N GLU A 77 31.63 16.96 7.50
CA GLU A 77 32.81 16.56 8.28
C GLU A 77 32.51 15.31 9.12
N ILE A 78 33.28 14.25 8.85
CA ILE A 78 33.21 13.00 9.61
C ILE A 78 34.48 12.95 10.48
N PRO A 79 34.33 12.97 11.83
CA PRO A 79 35.48 12.90 12.74
C PRO A 79 36.30 11.62 12.54
N GLU A 80 37.59 11.68 12.82
CA GLU A 80 38.47 10.51 12.74
C GLU A 80 37.98 9.39 13.68
N GLY A 81 37.98 8.17 13.16
CA GLY A 81 37.48 6.99 13.90
C GLY A 81 35.95 6.77 13.85
N VAL A 82 35.18 7.71 13.33
CA VAL A 82 33.74 7.53 13.11
C VAL A 82 33.50 6.75 11.82
N LYS A 83 32.75 5.66 11.91
CA LYS A 83 32.29 4.89 10.74
C LYS A 83 31.03 5.51 10.17
N SER A 84 30.81 5.39 8.86
CA SER A 84 29.60 5.93 8.22
C SER A 84 29.18 5.09 7.03
N PHE A 85 27.88 5.12 6.73
CA PHE A 85 27.28 4.64 5.49
C PHE A 85 26.04 5.47 5.17
N ALA A 86 25.58 5.41 3.94
CA ALA A 86 24.38 6.11 3.52
C ALA A 86 23.33 5.14 2.99
N ILE A 87 22.07 5.50 3.12
CA ILE A 87 20.91 4.70 2.67
C ILE A 87 20.06 5.55 1.76
N GLU A 88 19.69 4.98 0.60
CA GLU A 88 18.73 5.56 -0.34
C GLU A 88 17.68 4.52 -0.74
N LEU A 89 16.55 4.96 -1.26
CA LEU A 89 15.55 4.04 -1.79
C LEU A 89 16.00 3.45 -3.12
N LEU A 90 15.51 2.24 -3.42
CA LEU A 90 15.77 1.58 -4.70
C LEU A 90 15.20 2.40 -5.86
N PRO A 91 15.84 2.40 -7.04
CA PRO A 91 15.30 3.05 -8.22
C PRO A 91 13.89 2.56 -8.55
N GLY A 92 12.96 3.50 -8.69
CA GLY A 92 11.55 3.20 -8.96
C GLY A 92 10.66 3.13 -7.72
N GLN A 93 11.24 3.15 -6.51
CA GLN A 93 10.48 3.36 -5.28
C GLN A 93 10.12 4.84 -5.12
N TYR A 94 8.90 5.11 -4.64
CA TYR A 94 8.47 6.48 -4.37
C TYR A 94 9.15 7.01 -3.10
N ASP A 95 9.91 8.08 -3.23
CA ASP A 95 10.50 8.81 -2.10
C ASP A 95 9.68 10.06 -1.80
N GLN A 96 8.98 10.01 -0.67
CA GLN A 96 8.15 11.11 -0.21
C GLN A 96 8.98 12.36 0.11
N ARG A 97 10.21 12.18 0.60
CA ARG A 97 11.12 13.29 0.95
C ARG A 97 11.62 14.02 -0.30
N GLU A 98 12.01 13.29 -1.32
CA GLU A 98 12.40 13.87 -2.62
C GLU A 98 11.24 14.62 -3.26
N ASP A 99 10.09 13.96 -3.34
CA ASP A 99 8.91 14.52 -3.98
C ASP A 99 8.44 15.81 -3.31
N PHE A 100 8.39 15.84 -1.98
CA PHE A 100 7.96 17.03 -1.25
C PHE A 100 8.99 18.12 -1.24
N ALA A 101 10.27 17.81 -1.14
CA ALA A 101 11.32 18.79 -1.28
C ALA A 101 11.20 19.48 -2.64
N ALA A 102 11.10 18.71 -3.72
CA ALA A 102 10.93 19.26 -5.08
C ALA A 102 9.66 20.10 -5.23
N GLN A 103 8.51 19.66 -4.68
CA GLN A 103 7.26 20.43 -4.73
C GLN A 103 7.36 21.75 -3.94
N CYS A 104 7.87 21.68 -2.72
CA CYS A 104 7.97 22.88 -1.87
C CYS A 104 8.97 23.89 -2.43
N VAL A 105 10.09 23.44 -2.98
CA VAL A 105 11.05 24.31 -3.66
C VAL A 105 10.42 24.96 -4.88
N GLN A 106 9.66 24.21 -5.69
CA GLN A 106 8.94 24.78 -6.83
C GLN A 106 7.94 25.88 -6.42
N LEU A 107 7.25 25.69 -5.29
CA LEU A 107 6.31 26.68 -4.77
C LEU A 107 6.99 27.99 -4.34
N ILE A 108 8.20 27.92 -3.80
CA ILE A 108 8.94 29.11 -3.35
C ILE A 108 9.56 29.84 -4.55
N SER A 109 10.23 29.10 -5.42
CA SER A 109 10.91 29.67 -6.59
C SER A 109 9.95 30.13 -7.68
N GLN A 110 8.70 29.63 -7.67
CA GLN A 110 7.70 29.81 -8.75
C GLN A 110 8.23 29.42 -10.15
N GLY A 111 9.29 28.62 -10.15
CA GLY A 111 10.00 28.17 -11.34
C GLY A 111 9.62 26.75 -11.77
N LYS A 112 10.51 26.14 -12.52
CA LYS A 112 10.42 24.71 -12.85
C LYS A 112 10.66 23.87 -11.61
N ARG A 113 10.04 22.71 -11.57
CA ARG A 113 10.28 21.75 -10.51
C ARG A 113 11.73 21.26 -10.57
N PRO A 114 12.54 21.41 -9.50
CA PRO A 114 13.90 20.92 -9.49
C PRO A 114 13.94 19.40 -9.46
N ALA A 115 15.06 18.81 -9.90
CA ALA A 115 15.37 17.42 -9.61
C ALA A 115 15.97 17.34 -8.20
N VAL A 116 15.48 16.42 -7.38
CA VAL A 116 15.94 16.18 -6.01
C VAL A 116 16.15 14.69 -5.83
N ALA A 117 17.27 14.30 -5.24
CA ALA A 117 17.50 12.97 -4.71
C ALA A 117 17.81 13.06 -3.20
N ALA A 118 17.33 12.10 -2.43
CA ALA A 118 17.51 12.08 -0.99
C ALA A 118 18.20 10.81 -0.52
N ALA A 119 18.99 10.94 0.55
CA ALA A 119 19.56 9.80 1.26
C ALA A 119 19.70 10.14 2.75
N LYS A 120 19.80 9.10 3.60
CA LYS A 120 20.15 9.23 5.00
C LYS A 120 21.60 8.78 5.21
N VAL A 121 22.45 9.64 5.73
CA VAL A 121 23.81 9.31 6.16
C VAL A 121 23.77 8.96 7.65
N ILE A 122 24.27 7.78 7.99
CA ILE A 122 24.35 7.29 9.36
C ILE A 122 25.82 7.31 9.77
N LEU A 123 26.11 8.05 10.85
CA LEU A 123 27.44 8.09 11.45
C LEU A 123 27.40 7.30 12.76
N LEU A 124 28.39 6.44 12.95
CA LEU A 124 28.52 5.50 14.07
C LEU A 124 29.75 5.83 14.88
N GLU A 125 29.57 6.20 16.15
CA GLU A 125 30.63 6.53 17.09
C GLU A 125 30.88 5.35 18.04
N GLY A 126 32.12 4.96 18.21
CA GLY A 126 32.52 3.86 19.09
C GLY A 126 33.62 3.01 18.51
N ASN A 127 34.01 1.98 19.23
CA ASN A 127 35.09 1.06 18.79
C ASN A 127 34.48 -0.08 17.96
N LEU A 128 34.14 0.22 16.70
CA LEU A 128 33.45 -0.69 15.79
C LEU A 128 34.39 -1.30 14.76
N THR A 129 34.30 -2.60 14.59
CA THR A 129 34.94 -3.32 13.47
C THR A 129 34.11 -3.17 12.20
N ASP A 130 34.71 -3.46 11.04
CA ASP A 130 33.96 -3.46 9.78
C ASP A 130 32.85 -4.53 9.78
N ALA A 131 33.05 -5.65 10.47
CA ALA A 131 32.02 -6.68 10.65
C ALA A 131 30.82 -6.16 11.48
N ASP A 132 31.07 -5.31 12.47
CA ASP A 132 29.99 -4.66 13.23
C ASP A 132 29.18 -3.71 12.36
N VAL A 133 29.87 -2.94 11.51
CA VAL A 133 29.22 -2.02 10.57
C VAL A 133 28.35 -2.80 9.58
N GLU A 134 28.85 -3.90 9.00
CA GLU A 134 28.07 -4.76 8.10
C GLU A 134 26.86 -5.38 8.80
N LYS A 135 26.97 -5.77 10.05
CA LYS A 135 25.84 -6.25 10.85
C LYS A 135 24.80 -5.16 11.07
N ILE A 136 25.22 -3.92 11.33
CA ILE A 136 24.35 -2.76 11.47
C ILE A 136 23.66 -2.45 10.13
N LYS A 137 24.40 -2.41 9.01
CA LYS A 137 23.82 -2.22 7.68
C LYS A 137 22.74 -3.27 7.37
N LYS A 138 23.04 -4.54 7.58
CA LYS A 138 22.10 -5.64 7.37
C LYS A 138 20.83 -5.53 8.20
N TYR A 139 20.94 -4.97 9.41
CA TYR A 139 19.79 -4.70 10.26
C TYR A 139 19.01 -3.48 9.79
N THR A 140 19.70 -2.40 9.39
CA THR A 140 19.10 -1.08 9.14
C THR A 140 18.49 -0.98 7.74
N ILE A 141 19.20 -1.50 6.72
CA ILE A 141 18.75 -1.45 5.32
C ILE A 141 17.75 -2.58 5.08
N ASN A 142 16.55 -2.22 4.66
CA ASN A 142 15.56 -3.18 4.18
C ASN A 142 15.73 -3.38 2.66
N PRO A 143 16.25 -4.53 2.20
CA PRO A 143 16.63 -4.71 0.79
C PRO A 143 15.45 -4.70 -0.19
N VAL A 144 14.20 -4.83 0.31
CA VAL A 144 13.00 -4.77 -0.54
C VAL A 144 12.71 -3.35 -1.02
N GLU A 145 13.19 -2.34 -0.31
CA GLU A 145 12.89 -0.93 -0.62
C GLU A 145 14.12 -0.03 -0.72
N ALA A 146 15.26 -0.41 -0.12
CA ALA A 146 16.41 0.46 0.05
C ALA A 146 17.73 -0.26 -0.23
N GLN A 147 18.74 0.54 -0.52
CA GLN A 147 20.12 0.09 -0.75
C GLN A 147 21.12 1.04 -0.07
N GLU A 148 22.39 0.61 -0.02
CA GLU A 148 23.48 1.49 0.38
C GLU A 148 23.72 2.52 -0.72
N ALA A 149 23.67 3.81 -0.35
CA ALA A 149 23.88 4.93 -1.25
C ALA A 149 25.36 5.22 -1.46
N SER A 150 25.72 5.65 -2.68
CA SER A 150 27.06 6.18 -2.94
C SER A 150 27.32 7.44 -2.09
N THR A 151 28.52 7.55 -1.54
CA THR A 151 28.98 8.78 -0.87
C THR A 151 29.43 9.85 -1.87
N GLN A 152 29.74 9.46 -3.10
CA GLN A 152 30.16 10.39 -4.14
C GLN A 152 28.96 11.22 -4.61
N LYS A 153 29.20 12.50 -4.88
CA LYS A 153 28.19 13.39 -5.45
C LYS A 153 28.00 13.00 -6.92
N PRO A 154 26.76 12.74 -7.38
CA PRO A 154 26.54 12.41 -8.78
C PRO A 154 26.75 13.64 -9.68
N ASP A 155 27.14 13.41 -10.92
CA ASP A 155 27.29 14.48 -11.91
C ASP A 155 25.94 14.96 -12.44
N SER A 156 24.91 14.12 -12.40
CA SER A 156 23.55 14.38 -12.83
C SER A 156 22.54 13.56 -12.04
N LEU A 157 21.35 14.12 -11.83
CA LEU A 157 20.16 13.41 -11.30
C LEU A 157 19.26 12.90 -12.43
N GLU A 158 19.61 13.15 -13.68
CA GLU A 158 18.90 12.56 -14.79
C GLU A 158 19.19 11.07 -14.83
N MET A 159 18.15 10.27 -14.60
CA MET A 159 18.25 8.82 -14.77
C MET A 159 18.32 8.50 -16.26
N SER A 160 19.47 8.05 -16.74
CA SER A 160 19.59 7.46 -18.06
C SER A 160 19.02 6.04 -18.04
N TRP A 161 17.89 5.86 -18.69
CA TRP A 161 17.32 4.54 -18.89
C TRP A 161 17.79 4.01 -20.26
N GLU A 162 18.34 2.80 -20.27
CA GLU A 162 18.41 2.07 -21.54
C GLU A 162 16.97 1.88 -22.04
N ALA A 163 16.77 2.14 -23.34
CA ALA A 163 15.49 1.88 -23.95
C ALA A 163 15.06 0.42 -23.67
N PRO A 164 13.87 0.17 -23.14
CA PRO A 164 13.45 -1.19 -22.84
C PRO A 164 13.45 -2.02 -24.13
N LYS A 165 13.89 -3.27 -24.02
CA LYS A 165 13.80 -4.21 -25.14
C LYS A 165 12.33 -4.35 -25.55
N PRO A 166 12.04 -4.59 -26.85
CA PRO A 166 10.69 -4.91 -27.29
C PRO A 166 10.11 -6.05 -26.46
N VAL A 167 8.84 -5.94 -26.11
CA VAL A 167 8.15 -6.96 -25.32
C VAL A 167 8.23 -8.30 -26.05
N ALA A 168 8.70 -9.34 -25.36
CA ALA A 168 8.85 -10.67 -25.93
C ALA A 168 7.50 -11.31 -26.23
N ILE A 169 7.36 -11.90 -27.42
CA ILE A 169 6.25 -12.79 -27.79
C ILE A 169 6.62 -14.21 -27.39
N ILE A 170 5.73 -14.92 -26.73
CA ILE A 170 5.93 -16.28 -26.26
C ILE A 170 5.72 -17.24 -27.44
N LYS A 171 6.80 -17.55 -28.16
CA LYS A 171 6.75 -18.38 -29.36
C LYS A 171 6.24 -19.78 -29.04
N GLY A 172 5.28 -20.25 -29.82
CA GLY A 172 4.73 -21.60 -29.69
C GLY A 172 3.70 -21.76 -28.59
N PHE A 173 3.35 -20.71 -27.83
CA PHE A 173 2.41 -20.79 -26.71
C PHE A 173 1.08 -21.46 -27.09
N THR A 174 0.53 -21.16 -28.26
CA THR A 174 -0.72 -21.75 -28.76
C THR A 174 -0.63 -23.26 -29.02
N GLN A 175 0.56 -23.84 -29.01
CA GLN A 175 0.83 -25.26 -29.28
C GLN A 175 1.42 -25.99 -28.07
N PHE A 176 1.60 -25.33 -26.94
CA PHE A 176 2.14 -25.95 -25.73
C PHE A 176 1.29 -27.15 -25.30
N SER A 177 1.93 -28.25 -24.94
CA SER A 177 1.32 -29.38 -24.26
C SER A 177 0.92 -28.99 -22.83
N LYS A 178 0.17 -29.84 -22.13
CA LYS A 178 -0.15 -29.62 -20.72
C LYS A 178 1.11 -29.54 -19.86
N GLU A 179 2.08 -30.37 -20.14
CA GLU A 179 3.37 -30.39 -19.42
C GLU A 179 4.14 -29.09 -19.65
N GLU A 180 4.16 -28.58 -20.88
CA GLU A 180 4.79 -27.30 -21.22
C GLU A 180 4.07 -26.11 -20.59
N LEU A 181 2.73 -26.14 -20.52
CA LEU A 181 1.96 -25.12 -19.79
C LEU A 181 2.28 -25.14 -18.30
N HIS A 182 2.33 -26.33 -17.68
CA HIS A 182 2.72 -26.48 -16.27
C HIS A 182 4.15 -25.97 -16.02
N GLN A 183 5.08 -26.32 -16.87
CA GLN A 183 6.45 -25.83 -16.79
C GLN A 183 6.51 -24.31 -16.94
N PHE A 184 5.82 -23.75 -17.92
CA PHE A 184 5.76 -22.30 -18.15
C PHE A 184 5.15 -21.57 -16.96
N LEU A 185 4.05 -22.09 -16.37
CA LEU A 185 3.42 -21.54 -15.18
C LEU A 185 4.41 -21.47 -14.01
N THR A 186 5.17 -22.55 -13.80
CA THR A 186 6.16 -22.65 -12.73
C THR A 186 7.37 -21.73 -12.98
N GLU A 187 7.94 -21.73 -14.20
CA GLU A 187 9.10 -20.91 -14.55
C GLU A 187 8.80 -19.40 -14.53
N GLN A 188 7.57 -19.02 -14.89
CA GLN A 188 7.15 -17.62 -14.87
C GLN A 188 6.56 -17.21 -13.52
N GLU A 189 6.50 -18.12 -12.54
CA GLU A 189 5.94 -17.90 -11.20
C GLU A 189 4.54 -17.27 -11.25
N LEU A 190 3.68 -17.81 -12.13
CA LEU A 190 2.33 -17.30 -12.31
C LEU A 190 1.44 -17.66 -11.10
N ALA A 191 0.56 -16.74 -10.73
CA ALA A 191 -0.39 -16.90 -9.64
C ALA A 191 -1.72 -17.55 -10.09
N MET A 192 -2.00 -17.55 -11.40
CA MET A 192 -3.18 -18.18 -11.98
C MET A 192 -3.09 -19.72 -11.92
N SER A 193 -4.21 -20.42 -12.05
CA SER A 193 -4.25 -21.88 -12.12
C SER A 193 -3.85 -22.41 -13.51
N GLU A 194 -3.52 -23.71 -13.57
CA GLU A 194 -3.28 -24.38 -14.86
C GLU A 194 -4.51 -24.35 -15.78
N ALA A 195 -5.70 -24.41 -15.19
CA ALA A 195 -6.96 -24.32 -15.95
C ALA A 195 -7.15 -22.94 -16.57
N ASP A 196 -6.80 -21.89 -15.84
CA ASP A 196 -6.85 -20.51 -16.35
C ASP A 196 -5.86 -20.32 -17.50
N LEU A 197 -4.63 -20.85 -17.35
CA LEU A 197 -3.61 -20.77 -18.39
C LEU A 197 -4.00 -21.56 -19.65
N ALA A 198 -4.64 -22.72 -19.49
CA ALA A 198 -5.18 -23.49 -20.60
C ALA A 198 -6.32 -22.74 -21.31
N PHE A 199 -7.21 -22.09 -20.55
CA PHE A 199 -8.27 -21.24 -21.12
C PHE A 199 -7.68 -20.06 -21.91
N ILE A 200 -6.62 -19.43 -21.39
CA ILE A 200 -5.90 -18.37 -22.11
C ILE A 200 -5.29 -18.92 -23.41
N GLN A 201 -4.70 -20.12 -23.38
CA GLN A 201 -4.18 -20.75 -24.58
C GLN A 201 -5.26 -20.94 -25.66
N GLU A 202 -6.43 -21.44 -25.28
CA GLU A 202 -7.56 -21.58 -26.21
C GLU A 202 -7.99 -20.24 -26.80
N TYR A 203 -7.99 -19.18 -26.00
CA TYR A 203 -8.29 -17.84 -26.49
C TYR A 203 -7.32 -17.40 -27.57
N PHE A 204 -5.99 -17.52 -27.33
CA PHE A 204 -4.98 -17.12 -28.29
C PHE A 204 -4.91 -18.05 -29.51
N GLN A 205 -5.31 -19.32 -29.38
CA GLN A 205 -5.54 -20.21 -30.53
C GLN A 205 -6.63 -19.68 -31.44
N LYS A 206 -7.75 -19.21 -30.87
CA LYS A 206 -8.88 -18.60 -31.65
C LYS A 206 -8.47 -17.27 -32.28
N GLU A 207 -7.62 -16.49 -31.58
CA GLU A 207 -7.04 -15.25 -32.12
C GLU A 207 -6.01 -15.49 -33.24
N GLY A 208 -5.48 -16.71 -33.37
CA GLY A 208 -4.47 -17.06 -34.38
C GLY A 208 -3.10 -16.44 -34.18
N ARG A 209 -2.77 -16.06 -32.93
CA ARG A 209 -1.48 -15.47 -32.59
C ARG A 209 -0.94 -15.95 -31.24
N ASN A 210 0.35 -15.80 -31.03
CA ASN A 210 0.94 -16.02 -29.72
C ASN A 210 0.83 -14.74 -28.84
N PRO A 211 0.64 -14.88 -27.53
CA PRO A 211 0.64 -13.75 -26.61
C PRO A 211 2.03 -13.17 -26.40
N SER A 212 2.09 -11.93 -26.00
CA SER A 212 3.26 -11.34 -25.37
C SER A 212 3.36 -11.73 -23.90
N ILE A 213 4.56 -11.68 -23.34
CA ILE A 213 4.75 -11.91 -21.89
C ILE A 213 3.96 -10.88 -21.05
N THR A 214 3.80 -9.66 -21.54
CA THR A 214 2.99 -8.63 -20.85
C THR A 214 1.53 -9.01 -20.79
N GLU A 215 0.94 -9.53 -21.89
CA GLU A 215 -0.45 -10.01 -21.89
C GLU A 215 -0.65 -11.11 -20.86
N ILE A 216 0.26 -12.09 -20.80
CA ILE A 216 0.20 -13.17 -19.79
C ILE A 216 0.29 -12.61 -18.37
N LYS A 217 1.24 -11.69 -18.07
CA LYS A 217 1.38 -11.12 -16.73
C LYS A 217 0.18 -10.25 -16.32
N VAL A 218 -0.45 -9.55 -17.27
CA VAL A 218 -1.69 -8.79 -17.02
C VAL A 218 -2.85 -9.73 -16.67
N LEU A 219 -3.01 -10.81 -17.44
CA LEU A 219 -4.02 -11.82 -17.18
C LEU A 219 -3.76 -12.56 -15.87
N ASP A 220 -2.49 -12.87 -15.56
CA ASP A 220 -2.08 -13.45 -14.28
C ASP A 220 -2.50 -12.58 -13.09
N THR A 221 -2.27 -11.26 -13.18
CA THR A 221 -2.71 -10.31 -12.15
C THR A 221 -4.23 -10.31 -12.00
N TYR A 222 -4.96 -10.37 -13.09
CA TYR A 222 -6.43 -10.41 -13.08
C TYR A 222 -6.97 -11.70 -12.46
N TRP A 223 -6.36 -12.86 -12.74
CA TRP A 223 -6.77 -14.17 -12.22
C TRP A 223 -6.10 -14.56 -10.89
N SER A 224 -5.21 -13.72 -10.38
CA SER A 224 -4.63 -14.00 -9.06
C SER A 224 -5.74 -14.07 -7.99
N ASP A 225 -5.56 -14.93 -6.99
CA ASP A 225 -6.49 -15.05 -5.85
C ASP A 225 -6.38 -13.85 -4.90
N HIS A 226 -6.39 -12.64 -5.45
CA HIS A 226 -6.29 -11.40 -4.71
C HIS A 226 -7.45 -11.28 -3.72
N CYS A 227 -7.15 -11.02 -2.46
CA CYS A 227 -8.14 -10.98 -1.37
C CYS A 227 -8.95 -12.28 -1.22
N ARG A 228 -8.44 -13.40 -1.73
CA ARG A 228 -9.13 -14.72 -1.74
C ARG A 228 -10.45 -14.73 -2.51
N HIS A 229 -10.64 -13.85 -3.48
CA HIS A 229 -11.86 -13.81 -4.26
C HIS A 229 -12.16 -15.15 -4.93
N THR A 230 -11.19 -15.76 -5.62
CA THR A 230 -11.33 -17.07 -6.26
C THR A 230 -11.64 -18.17 -5.24
N THR A 231 -10.92 -18.17 -4.10
CA THR A 231 -11.18 -19.13 -3.01
C THR A 231 -12.60 -18.98 -2.46
N PHE A 232 -13.06 -17.75 -2.19
CA PHE A 232 -14.41 -17.51 -1.65
C PHE A 232 -15.53 -17.78 -2.66
N GLU A 233 -15.25 -17.70 -3.96
CA GLU A 233 -16.23 -18.01 -5.03
C GLU A 233 -16.15 -19.47 -5.51
N THR A 234 -15.33 -20.32 -4.89
CA THR A 234 -15.28 -21.76 -5.19
C THR A 234 -16.65 -22.38 -5.03
N ASN A 235 -17.13 -23.06 -6.07
CA ASN A 235 -18.41 -23.77 -6.03
C ASN A 235 -18.32 -25.01 -5.15
N LEU A 236 -19.14 -25.08 -4.12
CA LEU A 236 -19.25 -26.20 -3.19
C LEU A 236 -20.36 -27.14 -3.62
N GLU A 237 -20.05 -28.10 -4.49
CA GLU A 237 -21.03 -29.05 -5.04
C GLU A 237 -21.51 -30.05 -3.98
N LYS A 238 -20.65 -30.41 -3.02
CA LYS A 238 -20.96 -31.38 -1.99
C LYS A 238 -20.35 -30.98 -0.65
N ILE A 239 -21.20 -30.89 0.38
CA ILE A 239 -20.79 -30.59 1.75
C ILE A 239 -21.09 -31.83 2.59
N ASN A 240 -20.07 -32.43 3.20
CA ASN A 240 -20.18 -33.53 4.12
C ASN A 240 -19.79 -33.08 5.54
N ILE A 241 -20.65 -33.33 6.51
CA ILE A 241 -20.38 -33.05 7.91
C ILE A 241 -20.39 -34.40 8.64
N GLU A 242 -19.30 -34.75 9.28
CA GLU A 242 -19.22 -35.98 10.11
C GLU A 242 -20.18 -35.86 11.30
N GLU A 243 -20.93 -36.93 11.58
CA GLU A 243 -21.86 -36.93 12.70
C GLU A 243 -21.13 -37.04 14.03
N SER A 244 -21.31 -36.06 14.89
CA SER A 244 -20.86 -36.06 16.28
C SER A 244 -21.63 -35.02 17.10
N VAL A 245 -21.59 -35.13 18.42
CA VAL A 245 -22.17 -34.10 19.31
C VAL A 245 -21.56 -32.73 19.14
N TYR A 246 -20.33 -32.64 18.62
CA TYR A 246 -19.64 -31.34 18.37
C TYR A 246 -20.00 -30.74 17.01
N THR A 247 -20.46 -31.56 16.06
CA THR A 247 -20.79 -31.10 14.69
C THR A 247 -22.29 -30.89 14.49
N GLU A 248 -23.13 -31.28 15.41
CA GLU A 248 -24.58 -31.03 15.37
C GLU A 248 -24.93 -29.53 15.16
N PRO A 249 -24.32 -28.57 15.88
CA PRO A 249 -24.57 -27.13 15.61
C PRO A 249 -24.17 -26.67 14.20
N ILE A 250 -23.16 -27.30 13.61
CA ILE A 250 -22.70 -27.01 12.25
C ILE A 250 -23.72 -27.55 11.25
N GLN A 251 -24.23 -28.77 11.46
CA GLN A 251 -25.30 -29.34 10.63
C GLN A 251 -26.56 -28.46 10.63
N GLN A 252 -27.00 -28.04 11.82
CA GLN A 252 -28.13 -27.14 11.99
C GLN A 252 -27.89 -25.76 11.32
N ALA A 253 -26.65 -25.27 11.34
CA ALA A 253 -26.29 -24.03 10.65
C ALA A 253 -26.37 -24.17 9.12
N LEU A 254 -25.90 -25.31 8.56
CA LEU A 254 -26.01 -25.61 7.15
C LEU A 254 -27.49 -25.72 6.70
N GLU A 255 -28.33 -26.39 7.47
CA GLU A 255 -29.77 -26.50 7.18
C GLU A 255 -30.46 -25.13 7.18
N ARG A 256 -30.14 -24.29 8.15
CA ARG A 256 -30.64 -22.89 8.17
C ARG A 256 -30.15 -22.09 6.97
N TYR A 257 -28.87 -22.22 6.63
CA TYR A 257 -28.30 -21.55 5.45
C TYR A 257 -29.05 -21.95 4.17
N LEU A 258 -29.26 -23.24 3.92
CA LEU A 258 -29.98 -23.71 2.72
C LEU A 258 -31.43 -23.21 2.68
N LYS A 259 -32.12 -23.20 3.83
CA LYS A 259 -33.47 -22.62 3.93
C LYS A 259 -33.48 -21.11 3.67
N ASP A 260 -32.51 -20.40 4.19
CA ASP A 260 -32.38 -18.95 3.98
C ASP A 260 -32.01 -18.61 2.53
N ARG A 261 -31.23 -19.47 1.85
CA ARG A 261 -31.00 -19.36 0.40
C ARG A 261 -32.29 -19.47 -0.39
N GLU A 262 -33.11 -20.49 -0.10
CA GLU A 262 -34.40 -20.65 -0.74
C GLU A 262 -35.30 -19.43 -0.52
N PHE A 263 -35.31 -18.88 0.68
CA PHE A 263 -36.04 -17.64 1.00
C PHE A 263 -35.50 -16.46 0.19
N VAL A 264 -34.17 -16.27 0.13
CA VAL A 264 -33.58 -15.08 -0.50
C VAL A 264 -33.65 -15.15 -2.04
N TYR A 265 -33.31 -16.28 -2.62
CA TYR A 265 -33.13 -16.43 -4.09
C TYR A 265 -34.24 -17.20 -4.81
N GLY A 266 -35.12 -17.91 -4.08
CA GLY A 266 -36.09 -18.82 -4.63
C GLY A 266 -35.58 -20.26 -4.71
N LYS A 267 -36.53 -21.20 -4.89
CA LYS A 267 -36.24 -22.66 -4.93
C LYS A 267 -35.40 -23.09 -6.11
N ASP A 268 -35.60 -22.45 -7.24
CA ASP A 268 -35.00 -22.84 -8.54
C ASP A 268 -33.78 -21.99 -8.89
N THR A 269 -33.07 -21.52 -7.87
CA THR A 269 -31.89 -20.68 -8.11
C THR A 269 -30.72 -21.49 -8.68
N GLU A 270 -30.16 -21.03 -9.79
CA GLU A 270 -28.93 -21.57 -10.38
C GLU A 270 -27.64 -21.03 -9.73
N ARG A 271 -27.77 -20.16 -8.72
CA ARG A 271 -26.60 -19.59 -8.03
C ARG A 271 -25.82 -20.70 -7.31
N PRO A 272 -24.48 -20.76 -7.49
CA PRO A 272 -23.67 -21.74 -6.81
C PRO A 272 -23.65 -21.49 -5.30
N VAL A 273 -23.44 -22.54 -4.54
CA VAL A 273 -23.13 -22.45 -3.12
C VAL A 273 -21.64 -22.15 -2.99
N THR A 274 -21.29 -20.99 -2.43
CA THR A 274 -19.91 -20.56 -2.26
C THR A 274 -19.68 -20.04 -0.84
N LEU A 275 -18.43 -19.92 -0.43
CA LEU A 275 -18.10 -19.32 0.87
C LEU A 275 -18.55 -17.84 0.94
N MET A 276 -18.45 -17.11 -0.18
CA MET A 276 -18.94 -15.74 -0.28
C MET A 276 -20.45 -15.67 -0.14
N ASP A 277 -21.18 -16.60 -0.75
CA ASP A 277 -22.64 -16.67 -0.58
C ASP A 277 -23.01 -16.91 0.89
N MET A 278 -22.34 -17.85 1.55
CA MET A 278 -22.53 -18.10 2.99
C MET A 278 -22.27 -16.84 3.84
N ALA A 279 -21.20 -16.11 3.56
CA ALA A 279 -20.84 -14.90 4.29
C ALA A 279 -21.85 -13.77 4.12
N CYS A 280 -22.43 -13.63 2.90
CA CYS A 280 -23.31 -12.50 2.56
C CYS A 280 -24.80 -12.79 2.76
N LEU A 281 -25.21 -14.06 2.90
CA LEU A 281 -26.61 -14.45 2.88
C LEU A 281 -27.42 -13.83 4.01
N ALA A 282 -26.87 -13.75 5.21
CA ALA A 282 -27.54 -13.17 6.36
C ALA A 282 -27.95 -11.70 6.12
N THR A 283 -27.03 -10.92 5.56
CA THR A 283 -27.30 -9.51 5.22
C THR A 283 -28.35 -9.39 4.12
N LYS A 284 -28.31 -10.26 3.10
CA LYS A 284 -29.30 -10.28 2.02
C LYS A 284 -30.71 -10.66 2.55
N LYS A 285 -30.76 -11.61 3.50
CA LYS A 285 -31.98 -11.99 4.20
C LYS A 285 -32.54 -10.82 5.01
N MET A 286 -31.74 -10.19 5.86
CA MET A 286 -32.15 -9.03 6.65
C MET A 286 -32.66 -7.89 5.76
N LYS A 287 -32.01 -7.64 4.62
CA LYS A 287 -32.46 -6.65 3.63
C LYS A 287 -33.83 -7.02 3.06
N LYS A 288 -34.05 -8.29 2.70
CA LYS A 288 -35.35 -8.77 2.17
C LYS A 288 -36.46 -8.72 3.20
N GLU A 289 -36.14 -8.93 4.47
CA GLU A 289 -37.06 -8.81 5.61
C GLU A 289 -37.33 -7.37 6.04
N GLY A 290 -36.65 -6.38 5.43
CA GLY A 290 -36.82 -4.96 5.76
C GLY A 290 -36.14 -4.49 7.05
N HIS A 291 -35.18 -5.27 7.56
CA HIS A 291 -34.45 -4.94 8.79
C HIS A 291 -33.26 -3.97 8.57
N LEU A 292 -33.01 -3.57 7.32
CA LEU A 292 -31.95 -2.63 6.97
C LEU A 292 -32.50 -1.42 6.19
N PRO A 293 -33.44 -0.64 6.80
CA PRO A 293 -34.07 0.49 6.10
C PRO A 293 -33.08 1.62 5.82
N ASP A 294 -32.06 1.77 6.67
CA ASP A 294 -31.09 2.85 6.59
C ASP A 294 -29.91 2.52 5.65
N LEU A 295 -29.86 1.30 5.09
CA LEU A 295 -28.77 0.92 4.19
C LEU A 295 -28.87 1.72 2.88
N ASP A 296 -27.83 2.48 2.58
CA ASP A 296 -27.68 3.19 1.31
C ASP A 296 -27.31 2.18 0.21
N ALA A 297 -28.32 1.79 -0.57
CA ALA A 297 -28.16 0.83 -1.66
C ALA A 297 -27.76 1.53 -2.95
N SER A 298 -26.55 1.29 -3.44
CA SER A 298 -26.06 1.77 -4.73
C SER A 298 -25.23 0.73 -5.46
N GLU A 299 -24.91 1.00 -6.72
CA GLU A 299 -23.95 0.19 -7.48
C GLU A 299 -22.48 0.50 -7.14
N GLU A 300 -22.21 1.61 -6.45
CA GLU A 300 -20.91 1.93 -5.90
C GLU A 300 -20.75 1.26 -4.54
N ILE A 301 -19.98 0.18 -4.48
CA ILE A 301 -19.77 -0.61 -3.27
C ILE A 301 -18.31 -0.47 -2.83
N ASN A 302 -17.90 0.75 -2.49
CA ASN A 302 -16.54 1.02 -2.02
C ASN A 302 -16.45 0.92 -0.47
N ALA A 303 -17.52 1.34 0.22
CA ALA A 303 -17.64 1.29 1.67
C ALA A 303 -19.07 0.94 2.06
N CYS A 304 -19.28 0.41 3.26
CA CYS A 304 -20.63 0.27 3.81
C CYS A 304 -21.17 1.65 4.13
N SER A 305 -22.33 2.00 3.59
CA SER A 305 -22.95 3.32 3.74
C SER A 305 -24.37 3.20 4.29
N ILE A 306 -24.68 4.01 5.30
CA ILE A 306 -26.03 4.13 5.88
C ILE A 306 -26.49 5.58 5.84
N VAL A 307 -27.79 5.78 5.71
CA VAL A 307 -28.43 7.11 5.77
C VAL A 307 -28.75 7.42 7.24
N VAL A 308 -28.26 8.55 7.72
CA VAL A 308 -28.47 8.99 9.11
C VAL A 308 -29.06 10.40 9.10
N PRO A 309 -30.24 10.61 9.68
CA PRO A 309 -30.78 11.96 9.90
C PRO A 309 -29.99 12.65 11.02
N ILE A 310 -29.53 13.86 10.75
CA ILE A 310 -28.83 14.69 11.73
C ILE A 310 -29.45 16.09 11.78
N THR A 311 -29.26 16.81 12.89
CA THR A 311 -29.68 18.20 13.01
C THR A 311 -28.46 19.11 12.94
N VAL A 312 -28.41 19.96 11.91
CA VAL A 312 -27.35 20.96 11.71
C VAL A 312 -27.99 22.35 11.81
N ASP A 313 -27.54 23.14 12.77
CA ASP A 313 -28.06 24.51 13.02
C ASP A 313 -29.60 24.61 13.13
N GLY A 314 -30.22 23.55 13.68
CA GLY A 314 -31.68 23.45 13.86
C GLY A 314 -32.45 22.93 12.64
N ASN A 315 -31.79 22.60 11.54
CA ASN A 315 -32.39 21.98 10.36
C ASN A 315 -32.08 20.48 10.35
N GLU A 316 -33.07 19.68 9.95
CA GLU A 316 -32.84 18.25 9.72
C GLU A 316 -32.22 18.01 8.32
N GLU A 317 -31.15 17.23 8.29
CA GLU A 317 -30.43 16.84 7.08
C GLU A 317 -30.22 15.33 7.07
N GLU A 318 -30.22 14.73 5.90
CA GLU A 318 -29.78 13.34 5.71
C GLU A 318 -28.30 13.29 5.33
N TRP A 319 -27.55 12.49 6.06
CA TRP A 319 -26.14 12.26 5.80
C TRP A 319 -25.86 10.79 5.51
N LEU A 320 -24.88 10.54 4.65
CA LEU A 320 -24.30 9.23 4.46
C LEU A 320 -23.15 9.05 5.45
N VAL A 321 -23.25 8.05 6.30
CA VAL A 321 -22.15 7.61 7.17
C VAL A 321 -21.56 6.35 6.59
N MET A 322 -20.27 6.39 6.31
CA MET A 322 -19.55 5.32 5.61
C MET A 322 -18.53 4.67 6.53
N PHE A 323 -18.48 3.36 6.52
CA PHE A 323 -17.50 2.55 7.23
C PHE A 323 -16.71 1.69 6.23
N LYS A 324 -15.39 1.71 6.36
CA LYS A 324 -14.47 0.82 5.62
C LYS A 324 -13.45 0.24 6.57
N ASN A 325 -13.15 -1.04 6.40
CA ASN A 325 -11.95 -1.65 6.94
C ASN A 325 -11.11 -2.24 5.80
N GLU A 326 -9.80 -2.18 5.96
CA GLU A 326 -8.81 -2.65 4.98
C GLU A 326 -7.76 -3.51 5.67
N THR A 327 -7.43 -4.65 5.07
CA THR A 327 -6.32 -5.49 5.50
C THR A 327 -5.11 -5.27 4.59
N HIS A 328 -3.94 -5.02 5.17
CA HIS A 328 -2.72 -4.76 4.42
C HIS A 328 -1.54 -5.56 5.00
N ASN A 329 -1.72 -6.88 5.07
CA ASN A 329 -0.85 -7.80 5.79
C ASN A 329 0.52 -7.96 5.14
N HIS A 330 0.55 -8.39 3.87
CA HIS A 330 1.78 -8.69 3.15
C HIS A 330 2.69 -7.46 2.95
N PRO A 331 2.19 -6.33 2.46
CA PRO A 331 3.03 -5.13 2.31
C PRO A 331 3.61 -4.64 3.64
N THR A 332 2.85 -4.74 4.74
CA THR A 332 3.33 -4.38 6.08
C THR A 332 4.37 -5.37 6.61
N GLU A 333 4.31 -6.63 6.21
CA GLU A 333 5.30 -7.64 6.59
C GLU A 333 6.67 -7.37 5.93
N ILE A 334 6.69 -6.97 4.66
CA ILE A 334 7.92 -6.77 3.89
C ILE A 334 8.51 -5.36 4.04
N GLU A 335 7.66 -4.34 4.13
CA GLU A 335 8.04 -2.94 4.36
C GLU A 335 7.05 -2.32 5.36
N PRO A 336 7.34 -2.37 6.66
CA PRO A 336 6.37 -2.09 7.71
C PRO A 336 5.85 -0.66 7.73
N PHE A 337 6.72 0.32 7.45
CA PHE A 337 6.34 1.74 7.52
C PHE A 337 5.37 2.11 6.40
N GLY A 338 5.74 1.89 5.15
CA GLY A 338 4.90 2.21 3.99
C GLY A 338 3.68 1.32 3.90
N GLY A 339 3.84 0.02 4.26
CA GLY A 339 2.72 -0.92 4.27
C GLY A 339 1.61 -0.53 5.23
N ALA A 340 1.93 -0.18 6.46
CA ALA A 340 0.94 0.27 7.44
C ALA A 340 0.40 1.68 7.12
N ALA A 341 1.25 2.57 6.59
CA ALA A 341 0.83 3.88 6.11
C ALA A 341 -0.21 3.74 4.99
N THR A 342 0.05 2.90 4.01
CA THR A 342 -0.85 2.65 2.88
C THR A 342 -2.11 1.89 3.31
N CYS A 343 -2.05 1.06 4.35
CA CYS A 343 -3.24 0.45 4.97
C CYS A 343 -4.26 1.52 5.36
N LEU A 344 -3.81 2.57 6.06
CA LEU A 344 -4.68 3.70 6.40
C LEU A 344 -5.12 4.47 5.15
N GLY A 345 -4.20 4.76 4.23
CA GLY A 345 -4.50 5.46 2.98
C GLY A 345 -5.56 4.73 2.15
N GLY A 346 -5.43 3.41 1.98
CA GLY A 346 -6.44 2.59 1.30
C GLY A 346 -7.80 2.62 1.98
N ALA A 347 -7.81 2.48 3.32
CA ALA A 347 -9.03 2.58 4.08
C ALA A 347 -9.74 3.93 3.90
N ILE A 348 -9.00 5.04 3.80
CA ILE A 348 -9.54 6.38 3.57
C ILE A 348 -10.08 6.54 2.14
N ARG A 349 -9.35 6.03 1.14
CA ARG A 349 -9.71 6.23 -0.28
C ARG A 349 -11.07 5.65 -0.66
N ASP A 350 -11.51 4.56 -0.05
CA ASP A 350 -12.80 3.96 -0.37
C ASP A 350 -14.00 4.83 0.03
N PRO A 351 -14.13 5.30 1.29
CA PRO A 351 -15.15 6.29 1.62
C PRO A 351 -14.97 7.61 0.86
N LEU A 352 -13.73 8.03 0.61
CA LEU A 352 -13.44 9.20 -0.21
C LEU A 352 -13.98 9.03 -1.64
N SER A 353 -13.85 7.84 -2.22
CA SER A 353 -14.48 7.49 -3.50
C SER A 353 -16.00 7.61 -3.43
N GLY A 354 -16.60 7.33 -2.27
CA GLY A 354 -18.01 7.63 -1.97
C GLY A 354 -18.32 9.12 -1.76
N ARG A 355 -17.35 10.02 -2.03
CA ARG A 355 -17.41 11.48 -1.84
C ARG A 355 -17.55 11.89 -0.38
N SER A 356 -17.16 11.04 0.57
CA SER A 356 -17.21 11.37 1.99
C SER A 356 -15.90 11.96 2.51
N TYR A 357 -15.99 12.70 3.61
CA TYR A 357 -14.85 13.14 4.39
C TYR A 357 -14.64 12.17 5.56
N VAL A 358 -13.41 11.67 5.74
CA VAL A 358 -13.09 10.72 6.81
C VAL A 358 -12.73 11.47 8.09
N TYR A 359 -13.38 11.12 9.20
CA TYR A 359 -13.25 11.80 10.49
C TYR A 359 -12.51 10.99 11.54
N GLN A 360 -12.56 9.67 11.44
CA GLN A 360 -12.07 8.76 12.48
C GLN A 360 -11.36 7.59 11.85
N ALA A 361 -10.17 7.27 12.37
CA ALA A 361 -9.46 6.02 12.06
C ALA A 361 -9.44 5.08 13.27
N MET A 362 -9.28 3.81 12.99
CA MET A 362 -9.07 2.72 13.96
C MET A 362 -8.02 1.78 13.42
N ARG A 363 -7.29 1.09 14.30
CA ARG A 363 -6.25 0.13 13.92
C ARG A 363 -6.31 -1.12 14.79
N VAL A 364 -6.30 -2.27 14.16
CA VAL A 364 -6.22 -3.58 14.84
C VAL A 364 -5.09 -4.39 14.22
N THR A 365 -4.20 -4.93 15.03
CA THR A 365 -3.06 -5.71 14.55
C THR A 365 -2.90 -7.05 15.23
N GLY A 366 -2.34 -8.02 14.49
CA GLY A 366 -1.83 -9.27 15.02
C GLY A 366 -0.35 -9.42 14.68
N SER A 367 0.50 -9.62 15.67
CA SER A 367 1.96 -9.69 15.53
C SER A 367 2.55 -10.83 16.35
N GLY A 368 3.74 -11.30 15.97
CA GLY A 368 4.61 -12.05 16.86
C GLY A 368 5.12 -11.17 18.01
N ASP A 369 5.70 -11.78 19.04
CA ASP A 369 6.25 -11.04 20.18
C ASP A 369 7.40 -10.11 19.73
N PRO A 370 7.27 -8.79 19.85
CA PRO A 370 8.31 -7.83 19.45
C PRO A 370 9.58 -7.90 20.32
N ARG A 371 9.55 -8.63 21.43
CA ARG A 371 10.70 -8.88 22.30
C ARG A 371 11.51 -10.11 21.85
N THR A 372 11.08 -10.79 20.79
CA THR A 372 11.81 -11.94 20.22
C THR A 372 13.26 -11.51 19.89
N PRO A 373 14.27 -12.22 20.41
CA PRO A 373 15.67 -11.93 20.11
C PRO A 373 15.98 -11.96 18.61
N TYR A 374 16.88 -11.08 18.17
CA TYR A 374 17.24 -10.95 16.75
C TYR A 374 17.72 -12.25 16.12
N ASP A 375 18.52 -13.04 16.83
CA ASP A 375 19.06 -14.34 16.40
C ASP A 375 17.98 -15.42 16.20
N LYS A 376 16.77 -15.20 16.72
CA LYS A 376 15.61 -16.08 16.52
C LYS A 376 14.69 -15.61 15.38
N THR A 377 15.07 -14.57 14.66
CA THR A 377 14.33 -14.12 13.48
C THR A 377 14.38 -15.22 12.41
N LEU A 378 13.23 -15.56 11.85
CA LEU A 378 13.14 -16.52 10.75
C LEU A 378 13.85 -15.99 9.51
N VAL A 379 14.48 -16.92 8.78
CA VAL A 379 15.16 -16.57 7.51
C VAL A 379 14.15 -16.00 6.52
N GLY A 380 14.50 -14.91 5.86
CA GLY A 380 13.62 -14.22 4.90
C GLY A 380 12.57 -13.31 5.53
N LYS A 381 12.59 -13.13 6.86
CA LYS A 381 11.69 -12.21 7.55
C LYS A 381 12.42 -11.08 8.26
N LEU A 382 11.72 -9.96 8.42
CA LEU A 382 12.19 -8.89 9.30
C LEU A 382 11.97 -9.27 10.77
N PRO A 383 12.79 -8.75 11.70
CA PRO A 383 12.56 -8.93 13.14
C PRO A 383 11.18 -8.41 13.56
N GLN A 384 10.47 -9.15 14.44
CA GLN A 384 9.12 -8.78 14.89
C GLN A 384 9.07 -7.37 15.52
N ARG A 385 10.12 -7.00 16.23
CA ARG A 385 10.27 -5.64 16.79
C ARG A 385 10.27 -4.57 15.69
N LYS A 386 11.06 -4.79 14.64
CA LYS A 386 11.18 -3.87 13.51
C LYS A 386 9.85 -3.72 12.77
N ILE A 387 9.15 -4.83 12.55
CA ILE A 387 7.83 -4.83 11.91
C ILE A 387 6.83 -4.05 12.78
N THR A 388 6.77 -4.33 14.07
CA THR A 388 5.78 -3.70 14.98
C THR A 388 6.02 -2.20 15.11
N GLN A 389 7.28 -1.78 15.33
CA GLN A 389 7.63 -0.37 15.46
C GLN A 389 7.45 0.41 14.15
N GLY A 390 7.94 -0.16 13.04
CA GLY A 390 7.80 0.44 11.71
C GLY A 390 6.34 0.62 11.30
N ALA A 391 5.51 -0.39 11.52
CA ALA A 391 4.09 -0.34 11.22
C ALA A 391 3.35 0.72 12.07
N ALA A 392 3.63 0.78 13.37
CA ALA A 392 3.05 1.80 14.24
C ALA A 392 3.45 3.23 13.80
N ALA A 393 4.73 3.42 13.47
CA ALA A 393 5.25 4.70 12.99
C ALA A 393 4.63 5.09 11.63
N GLY A 394 4.49 4.16 10.69
CA GLY A 394 3.91 4.41 9.37
C GLY A 394 2.43 4.81 9.45
N TYR A 395 1.63 4.06 10.20
CA TYR A 395 0.21 4.35 10.40
C TYR A 395 0.01 5.73 11.05
N SER A 396 0.77 6.01 12.11
CA SER A 396 0.76 7.30 12.81
C SER A 396 1.21 8.46 11.89
N SER A 397 2.26 8.26 11.12
CA SER A 397 2.76 9.27 10.18
C SER A 397 1.72 9.66 9.14
N TYR A 398 1.03 8.66 8.56
CA TYR A 398 -0.02 8.92 7.58
C TYR A 398 -1.19 9.70 8.19
N GLY A 399 -1.69 9.27 9.35
CA GLY A 399 -2.75 9.94 10.07
C GLY A 399 -2.42 11.40 10.42
N ASN A 400 -1.19 11.64 10.90
CA ASN A 400 -0.72 13.00 11.22
C ASN A 400 -0.66 13.91 10.00
N GLN A 401 -0.18 13.40 8.86
CA GLN A 401 -0.06 14.19 7.62
C GLN A 401 -1.44 14.52 7.02
N ILE A 402 -2.39 13.60 7.12
CA ILE A 402 -3.77 13.84 6.68
C ILE A 402 -4.56 14.71 7.67
N GLY A 403 -4.18 14.71 8.94
CA GLY A 403 -4.90 15.37 10.03
C GLY A 403 -6.06 14.52 10.56
N LEU A 404 -5.87 13.19 10.60
CA LEU A 404 -6.87 12.21 11.03
C LEU A 404 -6.43 11.52 12.32
N ALA A 405 -7.27 11.57 13.34
CA ALA A 405 -7.03 10.89 14.61
C ALA A 405 -7.35 9.39 14.52
N THR A 406 -6.48 8.55 15.11
CA THR A 406 -6.76 7.13 15.34
C THR A 406 -7.33 6.96 16.73
N GLY A 407 -8.66 6.82 16.85
CA GLY A 407 -9.36 6.78 18.13
C GLY A 407 -9.36 5.45 18.84
N LEU A 408 -9.03 4.36 18.13
CA LEU A 408 -8.87 3.02 18.68
C LEU A 408 -7.62 2.36 18.10
N VAL A 409 -6.76 1.83 18.97
CA VAL A 409 -5.63 0.98 18.61
C VAL A 409 -5.64 -0.26 19.48
N GLU A 410 -5.77 -1.42 18.84
CA GLU A 410 -5.71 -2.73 19.49
C GLU A 410 -4.60 -3.56 18.87
N GLU A 411 -3.68 -4.06 19.70
CA GLU A 411 -2.56 -4.88 19.25
C GLU A 411 -2.57 -6.24 19.97
N TYR A 412 -2.67 -7.31 19.19
CA TYR A 412 -2.67 -8.69 19.68
C TYR A 412 -1.36 -9.39 19.33
N TYR A 413 -0.77 -10.09 20.30
CA TYR A 413 0.51 -10.78 20.15
C TYR A 413 0.33 -12.27 20.30
N HIS A 414 0.69 -13.03 19.25
CA HIS A 414 0.64 -14.48 19.26
C HIS A 414 1.66 -15.07 18.27
N ASN A 415 2.32 -16.16 18.63
CA ASN A 415 3.39 -16.76 17.83
C ASN A 415 2.97 -17.14 16.40
N ARG A 416 1.70 -17.43 16.15
CA ARG A 416 1.22 -17.76 14.81
C ARG A 416 1.21 -16.59 13.86
N PHE A 417 1.16 -15.35 14.36
CA PHE A 417 1.29 -14.16 13.54
C PHE A 417 2.72 -13.91 13.01
N VAL A 418 3.70 -14.71 13.47
CA VAL A 418 5.03 -14.73 12.84
C VAL A 418 4.98 -15.29 11.41
N ALA A 419 4.04 -16.20 11.11
CA ALA A 419 3.83 -16.72 9.77
C ALA A 419 3.33 -15.61 8.83
N LYS A 420 2.33 -14.84 9.27
CA LYS A 420 1.81 -13.67 8.56
C LYS A 420 1.22 -12.68 9.56
N ARG A 421 1.75 -11.45 9.53
CA ARG A 421 1.21 -10.33 10.30
C ARG A 421 -0.22 -10.03 9.85
N MET A 422 -1.06 -9.64 10.79
CA MET A 422 -2.34 -9.00 10.52
C MET A 422 -2.21 -7.49 10.73
N GLU A 423 -2.51 -6.71 9.71
CA GLU A 423 -2.60 -5.26 9.77
C GLU A 423 -3.97 -4.86 9.24
N VAL A 424 -4.83 -4.30 10.09
CA VAL A 424 -6.19 -3.88 9.74
C VAL A 424 -6.32 -2.40 10.08
N GLY A 425 -6.60 -1.60 9.07
CA GLY A 425 -7.04 -0.22 9.22
C GLY A 425 -8.55 -0.14 9.05
N ALA A 426 -9.21 0.71 9.82
CA ALA A 426 -10.62 0.99 9.62
C ALA A 426 -10.89 2.49 9.77
N VAL A 427 -11.90 2.99 9.08
CA VAL A 427 -12.25 4.40 9.12
C VAL A 427 -13.76 4.62 9.08
N ILE A 428 -14.17 5.78 9.59
CA ILE A 428 -15.53 6.30 9.46
C ILE A 428 -15.47 7.63 8.72
N GLY A 429 -16.24 7.73 7.64
CA GLY A 429 -16.43 8.95 6.86
C GLY A 429 -17.88 9.37 6.82
N ALA A 430 -18.15 10.62 6.46
CA ALA A 430 -19.51 11.09 6.24
C ALA A 430 -19.58 12.18 5.15
N ALA A 431 -20.75 12.29 4.52
CA ALA A 431 -21.07 13.33 3.55
C ALA A 431 -22.56 13.68 3.61
N PRO A 432 -22.96 14.91 3.28
CA PRO A 432 -24.36 15.22 3.02
C PRO A 432 -24.88 14.33 1.88
N ARG A 433 -26.05 13.72 2.05
CA ARG A 433 -26.61 12.78 1.07
C ARG A 433 -26.85 13.42 -0.30
N ASP A 434 -27.33 14.65 -0.31
CA ASP A 434 -27.61 15.42 -1.52
C ASP A 434 -26.36 15.86 -2.30
N ALA A 435 -25.18 15.82 -1.65
CA ALA A 435 -23.90 16.09 -2.29
C ALA A 435 -23.31 14.86 -3.03
N VAL A 436 -23.94 13.70 -2.96
CA VAL A 436 -23.43 12.44 -3.54
C VAL A 436 -24.31 11.97 -4.68
N VAL A 437 -23.87 12.20 -5.90
CA VAL A 437 -24.52 11.69 -7.13
C VAL A 437 -24.07 10.25 -7.37
N ARG A 438 -25.01 9.37 -7.72
CA ARG A 438 -24.76 7.95 -8.00
C ARG A 438 -25.42 7.55 -9.31
N GLU A 439 -24.80 7.96 -10.41
CA GLU A 439 -25.26 7.71 -11.75
C GLU A 439 -24.28 6.84 -12.53
N ARG A 440 -24.76 6.13 -13.53
CA ARG A 440 -23.88 5.44 -14.48
C ARG A 440 -23.28 6.47 -15.42
N PRO A 441 -21.98 6.34 -15.74
CA PRO A 441 -21.37 7.14 -16.80
C PRO A 441 -22.09 6.89 -18.14
N SER A 442 -22.17 7.93 -18.96
CA SER A 442 -22.80 7.91 -20.28
C SER A 442 -21.83 8.45 -21.34
N ASP A 443 -22.16 8.24 -22.61
CA ASP A 443 -21.36 8.78 -23.71
C ASP A 443 -21.23 10.31 -23.59
N GLY A 444 -20.02 10.81 -23.73
CA GLY A 444 -19.66 12.22 -23.56
C GLY A 444 -19.23 12.61 -22.14
N ASP A 445 -19.33 11.75 -21.15
CA ASP A 445 -18.80 12.01 -19.82
C ASP A 445 -17.26 12.02 -19.81
N LEU A 446 -16.68 12.86 -18.95
CA LEU A 446 -15.23 12.96 -18.81
C LEU A 446 -14.72 11.94 -17.78
N VAL A 447 -13.67 11.21 -18.15
CA VAL A 447 -12.91 10.36 -17.21
C VAL A 447 -11.73 11.17 -16.70
N VAL A 448 -11.68 11.41 -15.39
CA VAL A 448 -10.64 12.22 -14.75
C VAL A 448 -9.82 11.35 -13.79
N LEU A 449 -8.51 11.29 -13.99
CA LEU A 449 -7.56 10.72 -13.05
C LEU A 449 -7.03 11.84 -12.15
N LEU A 450 -7.33 11.74 -10.86
CA LEU A 450 -6.93 12.72 -9.86
C LEU A 450 -5.97 12.09 -8.84
N GLY A 451 -4.77 12.65 -8.67
CA GLY A 451 -3.79 12.15 -7.72
C GLY A 451 -2.37 12.57 -8.02
N GLY A 452 -1.41 11.84 -7.45
CA GLY A 452 0.01 12.01 -7.69
C GLY A 452 0.51 11.18 -8.87
N ARG A 453 1.78 11.36 -9.23
CA ARG A 453 2.46 10.47 -10.18
C ARG A 453 2.63 9.09 -9.56
N THR A 454 2.40 8.05 -10.34
CA THR A 454 2.67 6.66 -9.94
C THR A 454 4.10 6.27 -10.30
N GLY A 455 4.77 5.53 -9.41
CA GLY A 455 6.04 4.89 -9.64
C GLY A 455 5.88 3.44 -10.12
N ARG A 456 6.91 2.62 -9.89
CA ARG A 456 6.90 1.17 -10.12
C ARG A 456 6.52 0.38 -8.87
N ASP A 457 6.58 1.00 -7.71
CA ASP A 457 6.14 0.45 -6.44
C ASP A 457 4.62 0.15 -6.48
N GLY A 458 4.24 -0.94 -5.87
CA GLY A 458 2.86 -1.40 -5.79
C GLY A 458 2.31 -2.11 -7.03
N MET A 459 3.03 -2.16 -8.16
CA MET A 459 2.57 -2.85 -9.37
C MET A 459 2.32 -4.35 -9.15
N GLY A 460 3.10 -5.00 -8.30
CA GLY A 460 2.95 -6.40 -7.91
C GLY A 460 2.06 -6.62 -6.68
N GLY A 461 1.44 -5.57 -6.14
CA GLY A 461 0.73 -5.63 -4.85
C GLY A 461 -0.43 -6.62 -4.81
N ALA A 462 -1.23 -6.69 -5.87
CA ALA A 462 -2.36 -7.61 -5.97
C ALA A 462 -1.89 -9.08 -5.99
N THR A 463 -0.94 -9.41 -6.86
CA THR A 463 -0.36 -10.76 -6.99
C THR A 463 0.45 -11.16 -5.75
N GLY A 464 1.26 -10.25 -5.23
CA GLY A 464 2.10 -10.49 -4.04
C GLY A 464 1.29 -10.78 -2.78
N ALA A 465 0.17 -10.10 -2.60
CA ALA A 465 -0.73 -10.34 -1.46
C ALA A 465 -1.30 -11.78 -1.44
N SER A 466 -1.38 -12.45 -2.58
CA SER A 466 -1.88 -13.82 -2.73
C SER A 466 -0.81 -14.90 -2.60
N LYS A 467 0.48 -14.53 -2.63
CA LYS A 467 1.61 -15.46 -2.54
C LYS A 467 1.98 -15.79 -1.10
N GLU A 468 2.57 -16.95 -0.91
CA GLU A 468 3.20 -17.32 0.36
C GLU A 468 4.49 -16.53 0.57
N HIS A 469 4.75 -16.17 1.82
CA HIS A 469 6.02 -15.54 2.19
C HIS A 469 7.13 -16.60 2.20
N THR A 470 8.14 -16.40 1.37
CA THR A 470 9.30 -17.30 1.23
C THR A 470 10.57 -16.67 1.80
N THR A 471 11.65 -17.43 1.85
CA THR A 471 12.99 -16.94 2.26
C THR A 471 13.54 -15.87 1.32
N LYS A 472 13.01 -15.75 0.10
CA LYS A 472 13.43 -14.78 -0.92
C LYS A 472 12.56 -13.53 -0.96
N SER A 473 11.43 -13.48 -0.25
CA SER A 473 10.47 -12.37 -0.35
C SER A 473 11.10 -11.00 -0.09
N LEU A 474 12.03 -10.89 0.85
CA LEU A 474 12.72 -9.61 1.12
C LEU A 474 13.71 -9.19 0.01
N SER A 475 14.07 -10.06 -0.92
CA SER A 475 14.97 -9.72 -2.04
C SER A 475 14.26 -9.56 -3.38
N GLU A 476 13.05 -10.10 -3.52
CA GLU A 476 12.35 -10.20 -4.81
C GLU A 476 11.03 -9.38 -4.86
N CYS A 477 10.47 -9.03 -3.70
CA CYS A 477 9.15 -8.36 -3.61
C CYS A 477 9.20 -6.82 -3.71
N GLY A 478 10.24 -6.22 -4.28
CA GLY A 478 10.34 -4.75 -4.40
C GLY A 478 9.17 -4.09 -5.15
N ALA A 479 8.61 -4.76 -6.16
CA ALA A 479 7.44 -4.28 -6.89
C ALA A 479 6.12 -4.40 -6.10
N GLU A 480 6.13 -5.10 -4.99
CA GLU A 480 4.97 -5.32 -4.11
C GLU A 480 4.90 -4.29 -2.97
N VAL A 481 5.97 -3.52 -2.76
CA VAL A 481 6.00 -2.41 -1.80
C VAL A 481 5.00 -1.35 -2.24
N GLN A 482 4.15 -0.92 -1.31
CA GLN A 482 3.14 0.09 -1.57
C GLN A 482 3.41 1.31 -0.69
N LYS A 483 3.47 2.48 -1.32
CA LYS A 483 3.71 3.76 -0.65
C LYS A 483 2.63 4.77 -1.02
N GLY A 484 1.96 5.32 -0.01
CA GLY A 484 0.93 6.34 -0.20
C GLY A 484 1.50 7.75 -0.19
N ASN A 485 0.68 8.71 -0.64
CA ASN A 485 0.99 10.13 -0.64
C ASN A 485 -0.06 10.89 0.20
N PRO A 486 0.09 10.92 1.53
CA PRO A 486 -0.92 11.49 2.42
C PRO A 486 -1.21 12.99 2.18
N PRO A 487 -0.25 13.88 1.85
CA PRO A 487 -0.59 15.26 1.51
C PRO A 487 -1.45 15.41 0.26
N ASN A 488 -1.24 14.60 -0.77
CA ASN A 488 -2.11 14.61 -1.95
C ASN A 488 -3.50 14.07 -1.62
N GLU A 489 -3.58 12.98 -0.87
CA GLU A 489 -4.86 12.44 -0.41
C GLU A 489 -5.62 13.44 0.47
N ARG A 490 -4.93 14.17 1.35
CA ARG A 490 -5.52 15.28 2.11
C ARG A 490 -6.10 16.38 1.22
N LYS A 491 -5.41 16.74 0.14
CA LYS A 491 -5.92 17.74 -0.83
C LYS A 491 -7.20 17.25 -1.48
N ILE A 492 -7.25 15.99 -1.90
CA ILE A 492 -8.43 15.36 -2.52
C ILE A 492 -9.59 15.28 -1.51
N GLN A 493 -9.31 14.86 -0.28
CA GLN A 493 -10.30 14.80 0.78
C GLN A 493 -10.92 16.19 1.08
N ARG A 494 -10.10 17.24 1.07
CA ARG A 494 -10.60 18.62 1.22
C ARG A 494 -11.39 19.10 0.01
N LEU A 495 -10.99 18.71 -1.20
CA LEU A 495 -11.72 19.02 -2.43
C LEU A 495 -13.11 18.37 -2.40
N PHE A 496 -13.19 17.09 -2.02
CA PHE A 496 -14.45 16.34 -1.98
C PHE A 496 -15.36 16.75 -0.81
N ARG A 497 -14.89 17.58 0.09
CA ARG A 497 -15.73 18.24 1.09
C ARG A 497 -16.58 19.40 0.52
N ASN A 498 -16.28 19.81 -0.72
CA ASN A 498 -17.06 20.85 -1.40
C ASN A 498 -18.20 20.22 -2.22
N PRO A 499 -19.48 20.42 -1.85
CA PRO A 499 -20.64 19.90 -2.57
C PRO A 499 -20.68 20.33 -4.04
N GLU A 500 -20.24 21.55 -4.38
CA GLU A 500 -20.20 22.02 -5.78
C GLU A 500 -19.32 21.14 -6.69
N VAL A 501 -18.30 20.51 -6.11
CA VAL A 501 -17.43 19.58 -6.83
C VAL A 501 -18.02 18.17 -6.85
N THR A 502 -18.50 17.69 -5.71
CA THR A 502 -18.97 16.30 -5.58
C THR A 502 -20.26 16.03 -6.36
N CYS A 503 -21.13 17.04 -6.49
CA CYS A 503 -22.32 16.95 -7.34
C CYS A 503 -22.03 16.78 -8.85
N LEU A 504 -20.79 17.05 -9.30
CA LEU A 504 -20.37 16.83 -10.68
C LEU A 504 -19.86 15.41 -10.92
N ILE A 505 -19.66 14.63 -9.87
CA ILE A 505 -19.03 13.29 -9.96
C ILE A 505 -20.12 12.23 -9.96
N LYS A 506 -20.40 11.67 -11.13
CA LYS A 506 -21.38 10.58 -11.28
C LYS A 506 -20.91 9.29 -10.61
N ARG A 507 -19.62 8.95 -10.78
CA ARG A 507 -19.00 7.75 -10.24
C ARG A 507 -17.52 7.98 -9.94
N CYS A 508 -17.06 7.40 -8.86
CA CYS A 508 -15.66 7.49 -8.45
C CYS A 508 -15.19 6.16 -7.87
N ASN A 509 -13.91 5.84 -8.05
CA ASN A 509 -13.26 4.70 -7.44
C ASN A 509 -11.79 5.03 -7.16
N ASP A 510 -11.19 4.35 -6.19
CA ASP A 510 -9.76 4.48 -5.96
C ASP A 510 -8.95 3.65 -6.97
N PHE A 511 -7.66 3.97 -7.09
CA PHE A 511 -6.69 3.22 -7.88
C PHE A 511 -5.95 2.26 -6.95
N GLY A 512 -6.66 1.24 -6.45
CA GLY A 512 -6.11 0.24 -5.56
C GLY A 512 -5.11 -0.71 -6.22
N ALA A 513 -4.81 -1.81 -5.54
CA ALA A 513 -3.81 -2.81 -5.96
C ALA A 513 -4.06 -3.43 -7.35
N GLY A 514 -5.30 -3.41 -7.84
CA GLY A 514 -5.66 -3.84 -9.21
C GLY A 514 -5.35 -2.82 -10.29
N GLY A 515 -4.97 -1.59 -9.93
CA GLY A 515 -4.63 -0.52 -10.88
C GLY A 515 -5.71 -0.26 -11.92
N VAL A 516 -5.32 -0.04 -13.16
CA VAL A 516 -6.23 0.24 -14.30
C VAL A 516 -7.26 -0.89 -14.49
N LEU A 517 -6.88 -2.14 -14.26
CA LEU A 517 -7.78 -3.29 -14.45
C LEU A 517 -8.97 -3.26 -13.50
N SER A 518 -8.81 -2.78 -12.28
CA SER A 518 -9.92 -2.66 -11.33
C SER A 518 -10.95 -1.59 -11.75
N LEU A 519 -10.59 -0.71 -12.66
CA LEU A 519 -11.45 0.38 -13.15
C LEU A 519 -12.17 0.09 -14.47
N ILE A 520 -11.87 -1.00 -15.14
CA ILE A 520 -12.50 -1.36 -16.45
C ILE A 520 -14.03 -1.34 -16.34
N HIS A 521 -14.61 -1.86 -15.26
CA HIS A 521 -16.05 -1.87 -15.05
C HIS A 521 -16.67 -0.48 -14.82
N ILE A 522 -15.86 0.54 -14.53
CA ILE A 522 -16.31 1.94 -14.44
C ILE A 522 -16.25 2.60 -15.80
N SER A 523 -15.15 2.41 -16.53
CA SER A 523 -14.91 3.04 -17.83
C SER A 523 -15.62 2.33 -18.99
N GLU A 524 -15.99 1.04 -18.82
CA GLU A 524 -16.65 0.21 -19.83
C GLU A 524 -17.97 -0.40 -19.29
N PRO A 525 -18.92 0.41 -18.81
CA PRO A 525 -20.13 -0.10 -18.15
C PRO A 525 -21.06 -0.88 -19.08
N THR A 526 -20.88 -0.77 -20.39
CA THR A 526 -21.77 -1.36 -21.41
C THR A 526 -21.40 -2.79 -21.80
N ARG A 527 -20.23 -3.30 -21.40
CA ARG A 527 -19.78 -4.66 -21.74
C ARG A 527 -20.19 -5.76 -20.75
N ARG A 528 -21.10 -5.48 -19.83
CA ARG A 528 -21.76 -6.50 -19.03
C ARG A 528 -23.02 -6.98 -19.76
N SER A 529 -22.85 -7.92 -20.63
CA SER A 529 -23.94 -8.79 -21.09
C SER A 529 -23.76 -10.20 -20.54
#